data_001473bd3e307fe3bfa89f03d0a2a16b
#
_entry.id   001473bd3e307fe3bfa89f03d0a2a16b
#
_cell.length_a   1.000
_cell.length_b   1.000
_cell.length_c   1.000
_cell.angle_alpha   90.00
_cell.angle_beta   90.00
_cell.angle_gamma   90.00
#
_symmetry.space_group_name_H-M   'P 1'
#
loop_
_entity.id
_entity.type
_entity.pdbx_description
1 polymer ?
#
loop_
_entity_poly.entity_id
_entity_poly.type
_entity_poly.pdbx_seq_one_letter_code
_entity_poly.pdbx_strand_id
1 'polypeptide(L)'
;MKRLTDLEYLRLNKFDACIYKLKLFICAIPQWFKALGVGIVQFLKNCGLAVKNEFTDIITTFTKGNWAVKLSFLIFGFGNLHYGQIMRGLLFLLFEVVFIGYMLVPSGGLYWLAKGNWFKVGSTVGTVQGSFQYDAIYDTDIWVPGDDSVKVMLYGLLTIIFIVAFIYTWRMQVKQCRICMDITAKGKKIRSGKEDLRSLLDDQFHKTLLAVPLGGIMLFTVLPIIYMVLIAFTSYDAAHDGYSNLFSWVGLTHFNELTNFGKGGLGLAFGEILSWTLMWAFFATFTNYFLGMFVAIMINKKGIKIKKFWRTVLVMTIAIPQFVSLLYVAKLFDSSGIIGKLLLEWNWLPDSMIAANQLSLWQNPVSAKILLIVINIWVGIPYIMLMATGILMNIPQDLYESARIDGASGIQQYTKITLPYMMFVMGPYLLTSFVGNLNNFNVIYLLTQNNQLINTEIGTAGGVSVCYTDLLITWLYKMTLNSAETKYYMASVIGILVFVVVAALSLVVYNVIPSTRNEEDYR
;
A
#
# COMPACT_ATOMS: atom_id res chain seq x y z
N MET A 1 -15.47 -29.57 -13.66
CA MET A 1 -14.47 -30.65 -13.76
C MET A 1 -14.73 -31.63 -12.63
N LYS A 2 -14.77 -32.95 -12.87
CA LYS A 2 -14.97 -33.96 -11.82
C LYS A 2 -13.70 -33.97 -10.94
N ARG A 3 -13.84 -33.76 -9.62
CA ARG A 3 -12.68 -33.87 -8.72
C ARG A 3 -12.27 -35.34 -8.64
N LEU A 4 -10.99 -35.60 -8.85
CA LEU A 4 -10.43 -36.93 -8.63
C LEU A 4 -10.51 -37.29 -7.14
N THR A 5 -10.73 -38.58 -6.85
CA THR A 5 -10.61 -39.08 -5.49
C THR A 5 -9.13 -39.08 -5.07
N ASP A 6 -8.85 -39.08 -3.77
CA ASP A 6 -7.48 -39.06 -3.24
C ASP A 6 -6.64 -40.24 -3.79
N LEU A 7 -7.26 -41.41 -3.98
CA LEU A 7 -6.64 -42.60 -4.56
C LEU A 7 -6.29 -42.42 -6.05
N GLU A 8 -7.18 -41.78 -6.83
CA GLU A 8 -6.91 -41.48 -8.23
C GLU A 8 -5.81 -40.42 -8.38
N TYR A 9 -5.79 -39.41 -7.49
CA TYR A 9 -4.75 -38.39 -7.46
C TYR A 9 -3.37 -38.98 -7.11
N LEU A 10 -3.28 -39.90 -6.17
CA LEU A 10 -2.02 -40.58 -5.80
C LEU A 10 -1.45 -41.47 -6.90
N ARG A 11 -2.28 -41.91 -7.86
CA ARG A 11 -1.86 -42.69 -9.04
C ARG A 11 -1.30 -41.82 -10.18
N LEU A 12 -1.47 -40.49 -10.12
CA LEU A 12 -0.97 -39.60 -11.15
C LEU A 12 0.55 -39.46 -11.09
N ASN A 13 1.19 -39.40 -12.27
CA ASN A 13 2.58 -39.01 -12.36
C ASN A 13 2.76 -37.55 -11.87
N LYS A 14 3.94 -37.19 -11.38
CA LYS A 14 4.22 -35.84 -10.84
C LYS A 14 3.86 -34.71 -11.80
N PHE A 15 4.07 -34.91 -13.09
CA PHE A 15 3.71 -33.94 -14.15
C PHE A 15 2.20 -33.81 -14.30
N ASP A 16 1.48 -34.92 -14.37
CA ASP A 16 0.02 -34.94 -14.48
C ASP A 16 -0.66 -34.39 -13.23
N ALA A 17 -0.11 -34.65 -12.04
CA ALA A 17 -0.57 -34.07 -10.79
C ALA A 17 -0.39 -32.55 -10.77
N CYS A 18 0.70 -32.03 -11.33
CA CYS A 18 0.93 -30.59 -11.46
C CYS A 18 -0.07 -29.95 -12.44
N ILE A 19 -0.29 -30.56 -13.60
CA ILE A 19 -1.29 -30.13 -14.58
C ILE A 19 -2.70 -30.18 -14.00
N TYR A 20 -3.02 -31.21 -13.25
CA TYR A 20 -4.32 -31.34 -12.57
C TYR A 20 -4.53 -30.18 -11.55
N LYS A 21 -3.52 -29.88 -10.72
CA LYS A 21 -3.57 -28.73 -9.80
C LYS A 21 -3.73 -27.41 -10.53
N LEU A 22 -2.99 -27.20 -11.63
CA LEU A 22 -3.09 -26.01 -12.45
C LEU A 22 -4.50 -25.87 -13.07
N LYS A 23 -5.08 -26.96 -13.60
CA LYS A 23 -6.44 -26.99 -14.11
C LYS A 23 -7.48 -26.70 -13.02
N LEU A 24 -7.31 -27.27 -11.83
CA LEU A 24 -8.17 -26.97 -10.68
C LEU A 24 -8.10 -25.48 -10.32
N PHE A 25 -6.91 -24.90 -10.30
CA PHE A 25 -6.71 -23.49 -10.03
C PHE A 25 -7.40 -22.61 -11.07
N ILE A 26 -7.21 -22.88 -12.37
CA ILE A 26 -7.86 -22.14 -13.46
C ILE A 26 -9.39 -22.28 -13.37
N CYS A 27 -9.92 -23.47 -13.09
CA CYS A 27 -11.36 -23.68 -12.91
C CYS A 27 -11.91 -23.02 -11.62
N ALA A 28 -11.07 -22.78 -10.63
CA ALA A 28 -11.47 -22.10 -9.40
C ALA A 28 -11.63 -20.57 -9.59
N ILE A 29 -10.91 -19.97 -10.55
CA ILE A 29 -10.96 -18.52 -10.82
C ILE A 29 -12.40 -18.01 -11.05
N PRO A 30 -13.23 -18.58 -11.94
CA PRO A 30 -14.60 -18.13 -12.13
C PRO A 30 -15.49 -18.33 -10.89
N GLN A 31 -15.24 -19.41 -10.13
CA GLN A 31 -15.96 -19.66 -8.87
C GLN A 31 -15.57 -18.64 -7.80
N TRP A 32 -14.31 -18.23 -7.75
CA TRP A 32 -13.82 -17.19 -6.87
C TRP A 32 -14.45 -15.84 -7.19
N PHE A 33 -14.51 -15.44 -8.47
CA PHE A 33 -15.21 -14.21 -8.89
C PHE A 33 -16.71 -14.26 -8.54
N LYS A 34 -17.36 -15.42 -8.71
CA LYS A 34 -18.75 -15.60 -8.30
C LYS A 34 -18.91 -15.50 -6.77
N ALA A 35 -18.02 -16.11 -6.01
CA ALA A 35 -18.01 -16.01 -4.55
C ALA A 35 -17.76 -14.58 -4.08
N LEU A 36 -16.86 -13.85 -4.73
CA LEU A 36 -16.58 -12.45 -4.48
C LEU A 36 -17.82 -11.58 -4.77
N GLY A 37 -18.49 -11.81 -5.89
CA GLY A 37 -19.75 -11.13 -6.22
C GLY A 37 -20.86 -11.41 -5.19
N VAL A 38 -21.04 -12.66 -4.77
CA VAL A 38 -21.98 -13.04 -3.70
C VAL A 38 -21.56 -12.38 -2.38
N GLY A 39 -20.26 -12.36 -2.06
CA GLY A 39 -19.71 -11.71 -0.86
C GLY A 39 -19.99 -10.21 -0.84
N ILE A 40 -19.81 -9.52 -1.96
CA ILE A 40 -20.12 -8.09 -2.11
C ILE A 40 -21.62 -7.84 -1.90
N VAL A 41 -22.49 -8.63 -2.54
CA VAL A 41 -23.95 -8.50 -2.37
C VAL A 41 -24.36 -8.75 -0.91
N GLN A 42 -23.80 -9.78 -0.28
CA GLN A 42 -24.06 -10.06 1.13
C GLN A 42 -23.54 -8.94 2.05
N PHE A 43 -22.36 -8.40 1.76
CA PHE A 43 -21.81 -7.24 2.46
C PHE A 43 -22.74 -6.02 2.35
N LEU A 44 -23.17 -5.67 1.13
CA LEU A 44 -24.10 -4.56 0.91
C LEU A 44 -25.43 -4.77 1.62
N LYS A 45 -25.97 -6.00 1.61
CA LYS A 45 -27.19 -6.35 2.34
C LYS A 45 -27.00 -6.22 3.85
N ASN A 46 -25.87 -6.67 4.39
CA ASN A 46 -25.54 -6.53 5.81
C ASN A 46 -25.35 -5.05 6.19
N CYS A 47 -24.70 -4.25 5.33
CA CYS A 47 -24.60 -2.81 5.52
C CYS A 47 -25.99 -2.15 5.53
N GLY A 48 -26.86 -2.50 4.61
CA GLY A 48 -28.24 -1.99 4.58
C GLY A 48 -29.05 -2.33 5.84
N LEU A 49 -28.90 -3.57 6.33
CA LEU A 49 -29.52 -4.00 7.60
C LEU A 49 -28.90 -3.27 8.81
N ALA A 50 -27.60 -3.08 8.83
CA ALA A 50 -26.92 -2.34 9.90
C ALA A 50 -27.40 -0.88 9.93
N VAL A 51 -27.46 -0.22 8.77
CA VAL A 51 -27.99 1.16 8.65
C VAL A 51 -29.45 1.22 9.13
N LYS A 52 -30.32 0.30 8.69
CA LYS A 52 -31.70 0.22 9.14
C LYS A 52 -31.81 0.05 10.66
N ASN A 53 -31.02 -0.84 11.24
CA ASN A 53 -31.01 -1.07 12.67
C ASN A 53 -30.52 0.16 13.45
N GLU A 54 -29.49 0.85 12.95
CA GLU A 54 -29.01 2.11 13.52
C GLU A 54 -30.08 3.20 13.51
N PHE A 55 -30.79 3.40 12.40
CA PHE A 55 -31.90 4.36 12.33
C PHE A 55 -33.03 4.00 13.28
N THR A 56 -33.40 2.72 13.34
CA THR A 56 -34.43 2.24 14.29
C THR A 56 -34.00 2.49 15.73
N ASP A 57 -32.73 2.29 16.03
CA ASP A 57 -32.15 2.52 17.36
C ASP A 57 -32.15 4.01 17.73
N ILE A 58 -31.85 4.91 16.81
CA ILE A 58 -31.92 6.36 16.99
C ILE A 58 -33.35 6.78 17.29
N ILE A 59 -34.32 6.34 16.46
CA ILE A 59 -35.74 6.69 16.61
C ILE A 59 -36.29 6.17 17.95
N THR A 60 -35.98 4.91 18.31
CA THR A 60 -36.43 4.34 19.59
C THR A 60 -35.82 5.04 20.78
N THR A 61 -34.54 5.46 20.68
CA THR A 61 -33.89 6.24 21.75
C THR A 61 -34.52 7.61 21.92
N PHE A 62 -34.90 8.28 20.83
CA PHE A 62 -35.58 9.55 20.89
C PHE A 62 -37.01 9.42 21.46
N THR A 63 -37.79 8.45 20.98
CA THR A 63 -39.19 8.27 21.38
C THR A 63 -39.35 7.81 22.82
N LYS A 64 -38.52 6.85 23.25
CA LYS A 64 -38.56 6.29 24.63
C LYS A 64 -37.72 7.08 25.63
N GLY A 65 -36.86 8.01 25.15
CA GLY A 65 -35.97 8.81 25.97
C GLY A 65 -36.73 9.82 26.82
N ASN A 66 -36.22 10.09 28.01
CA ASN A 66 -36.69 11.19 28.85
C ASN A 66 -36.27 12.55 28.22
N TRP A 67 -36.70 13.64 28.82
CA TRP A 67 -36.39 15.00 28.31
C TRP A 67 -34.89 15.26 28.15
N ALA A 68 -34.06 14.76 29.07
CA ALA A 68 -32.61 14.96 29.03
C ALA A 68 -31.97 14.20 27.87
N VAL A 69 -32.45 12.98 27.57
CA VAL A 69 -32.01 12.20 26.38
C VAL A 69 -32.43 12.91 25.10
N LYS A 70 -33.66 13.44 25.03
CA LYS A 70 -34.15 14.21 23.86
C LYS A 70 -33.32 15.47 23.63
N LEU A 71 -32.99 16.19 24.69
CA LEU A 71 -32.17 17.41 24.59
C LEU A 71 -30.72 17.08 24.15
N SER A 72 -30.18 15.91 24.47
CA SER A 72 -28.85 15.50 24.06
C SER A 72 -28.74 15.19 22.55
N PHE A 73 -29.83 15.13 21.82
CA PHE A 73 -29.81 15.11 20.35
C PHE A 73 -29.40 16.45 19.75
N LEU A 74 -29.66 17.55 20.47
CA LEU A 74 -29.31 18.91 20.05
C LEU A 74 -28.04 19.41 20.72
N ILE A 75 -27.89 19.17 22.04
CA ILE A 75 -26.73 19.59 22.83
C ILE A 75 -25.97 18.36 23.28
N PHE A 76 -24.75 18.17 22.75
CA PHE A 76 -23.93 16.98 23.01
C PHE A 76 -23.61 16.86 24.51
N GLY A 77 -23.68 15.64 25.00
CA GLY A 77 -23.33 15.33 26.37
C GLY A 77 -24.32 15.75 27.43
N PHE A 78 -25.41 16.45 27.07
CA PHE A 78 -26.41 16.92 28.06
C PHE A 78 -27.03 15.75 28.83
N GLY A 79 -27.40 14.67 28.15
CA GLY A 79 -27.89 13.46 28.81
C GLY A 79 -26.85 12.83 29.74
N ASN A 80 -25.58 12.81 29.35
CA ASN A 80 -24.49 12.30 30.19
C ASN A 80 -24.32 13.17 31.46
N LEU A 81 -24.40 14.49 31.34
CA LEU A 81 -24.38 15.42 32.49
C LEU A 81 -25.53 15.15 33.43
N HIS A 82 -26.77 14.99 32.92
CA HIS A 82 -27.96 14.68 33.70
C HIS A 82 -27.83 13.37 34.51
N TYR A 83 -27.18 12.36 33.93
CA TYR A 83 -26.90 11.07 34.58
C TYR A 83 -25.62 11.05 35.44
N GLY A 84 -24.99 12.20 35.70
CA GLY A 84 -23.83 12.34 36.58
C GLY A 84 -22.48 11.99 35.94
N GLN A 85 -22.42 11.74 34.63
CA GLN A 85 -21.17 11.52 33.87
C GLN A 85 -20.55 12.85 33.43
N ILE A 86 -20.14 13.69 34.38
CA ILE A 86 -19.71 15.08 34.11
C ILE A 86 -18.57 15.15 33.12
N MET A 87 -17.50 14.36 33.29
CA MET A 87 -16.33 14.39 32.41
C MET A 87 -16.69 14.05 30.96
N ARG A 88 -17.47 13.00 30.74
CA ARG A 88 -17.91 12.62 29.38
C ARG A 88 -18.82 13.67 28.76
N GLY A 89 -19.77 14.17 29.55
CA GLY A 89 -20.70 15.20 29.09
C GLY A 89 -19.97 16.47 28.66
N LEU A 90 -19.00 16.93 29.44
CA LEU A 90 -18.20 18.11 29.11
C LEU A 90 -17.31 17.89 27.88
N LEU A 91 -16.72 16.69 27.71
CA LEU A 91 -15.93 16.39 26.52
C LEU A 91 -16.77 16.38 25.24
N PHE A 92 -17.99 15.84 25.28
CA PHE A 92 -18.90 15.88 24.14
C PHE A 92 -19.35 17.31 23.82
N LEU A 93 -19.67 18.09 24.84
CA LEU A 93 -20.06 19.50 24.68
C LEU A 93 -18.90 20.32 24.10
N LEU A 94 -17.68 20.14 24.63
CA LEU A 94 -16.50 20.83 24.12
C LEU A 94 -16.26 20.50 22.63
N PHE A 95 -16.39 19.23 22.24
CA PHE A 95 -16.25 18.81 20.85
C PHE A 95 -17.29 19.48 19.94
N GLU A 96 -18.56 19.58 20.39
CA GLU A 96 -19.60 20.27 19.65
C GLU A 96 -19.30 21.76 19.49
N VAL A 97 -18.90 22.45 20.57
CA VAL A 97 -18.53 23.87 20.54
C VAL A 97 -17.36 24.12 19.59
N VAL A 98 -16.32 23.28 19.65
CA VAL A 98 -15.16 23.37 18.74
C VAL A 98 -15.60 23.16 17.30
N PHE A 99 -16.45 22.16 17.04
CA PHE A 99 -16.96 21.89 15.69
C PHE A 99 -17.78 23.07 15.14
N ILE A 100 -18.75 23.56 15.91
CA ILE A 100 -19.60 24.70 15.50
C ILE A 100 -18.72 25.95 15.28
N GLY A 101 -17.80 26.22 16.22
CA GLY A 101 -16.86 27.33 16.11
C GLY A 101 -16.04 27.24 14.82
N TYR A 102 -15.46 26.06 14.52
CA TYR A 102 -14.72 25.83 13.28
C TYR A 102 -15.57 26.02 12.03
N MET A 103 -16.82 25.56 12.04
CA MET A 103 -17.70 25.69 10.87
C MET A 103 -18.11 27.15 10.60
N LEU A 104 -18.27 27.99 11.64
CA LEU A 104 -18.80 29.36 11.53
C LEU A 104 -17.72 30.44 11.36
N VAL A 105 -16.48 30.18 11.68
CA VAL A 105 -15.39 31.14 11.47
C VAL A 105 -15.29 31.54 9.98
N PRO A 106 -15.02 32.80 9.61
CA PRO A 106 -15.01 33.29 8.22
C PRO A 106 -14.13 32.51 7.25
N SER A 107 -13.02 31.94 7.71
CA SER A 107 -12.14 31.03 6.94
C SER A 107 -12.25 29.59 7.44
N GLY A 108 -13.43 29.19 7.93
CA GLY A 108 -13.66 27.89 8.55
C GLY A 108 -14.23 26.85 7.59
N GLY A 109 -14.81 25.80 8.18
CA GLY A 109 -15.23 24.62 7.43
C GLY A 109 -16.25 24.90 6.32
N LEU A 110 -17.27 25.72 6.58
CA LEU A 110 -18.29 26.07 5.56
C LEU A 110 -17.69 26.81 4.37
N TYR A 111 -16.71 27.68 4.60
CA TYR A 111 -16.02 28.41 3.55
C TYR A 111 -15.28 27.45 2.59
N TRP A 112 -14.51 26.51 3.14
CA TRP A 112 -13.74 25.54 2.33
C TRP A 112 -14.65 24.55 1.59
N LEU A 113 -15.74 24.13 2.21
CA LEU A 113 -16.73 23.26 1.56
C LEU A 113 -17.43 23.96 0.39
N ALA A 114 -17.85 25.21 0.56
CA ALA A 114 -18.54 25.97 -0.49
C ALA A 114 -17.63 26.20 -1.70
N LYS A 115 -16.35 26.52 -1.47
CA LYS A 115 -15.36 26.76 -2.55
C LYS A 115 -14.95 25.49 -3.30
N GLY A 116 -15.07 24.31 -2.70
CA GLY A 116 -14.59 23.05 -3.28
C GLY A 116 -15.34 22.56 -4.52
N ASN A 117 -16.55 23.04 -4.78
CA ASN A 117 -17.42 22.59 -5.89
C ASN A 117 -17.42 21.06 -6.09
N TRP A 118 -17.48 20.31 -4.99
CA TRP A 118 -17.19 18.89 -4.88
C TRP A 118 -17.88 18.05 -5.96
N PHE A 119 -17.05 17.34 -6.73
CA PHE A 119 -17.44 16.39 -7.78
C PHE A 119 -18.29 16.99 -8.92
N LYS A 120 -18.40 18.32 -9.02
CA LYS A 120 -19.11 18.96 -10.13
C LYS A 120 -18.19 19.08 -11.33
N VAL A 121 -18.27 18.13 -12.26
CA VAL A 121 -17.45 18.09 -13.47
C VAL A 121 -17.57 19.40 -14.27
N GLY A 122 -16.43 19.95 -14.69
CA GLY A 122 -16.32 21.23 -15.39
C GLY A 122 -16.25 22.44 -14.47
N SER A 123 -16.40 22.29 -13.15
CA SER A 123 -16.26 23.40 -12.20
C SER A 123 -14.84 23.45 -11.64
N THR A 124 -14.35 24.66 -11.39
CA THR A 124 -13.07 24.92 -10.74
C THR A 124 -13.13 24.63 -9.24
N VAL A 125 -12.02 24.15 -8.68
CA VAL A 125 -11.80 24.07 -7.25
C VAL A 125 -11.27 25.42 -6.78
N GLY A 126 -12.09 26.19 -6.10
CA GLY A 126 -11.90 27.62 -5.86
C GLY A 126 -12.88 28.45 -6.70
N THR A 127 -13.06 29.70 -6.32
CA THR A 127 -14.01 30.64 -6.94
C THR A 127 -13.35 31.90 -7.48
N VAL A 128 -12.20 32.28 -6.94
CA VAL A 128 -11.48 33.51 -7.30
C VAL A 128 -10.17 33.14 -7.96
N GLN A 129 -10.02 33.49 -9.24
CA GLN A 129 -8.74 33.35 -9.96
C GLN A 129 -7.88 34.57 -9.71
N GLY A 130 -6.57 34.38 -9.55
CA GLY A 130 -5.62 35.48 -9.44
C GLY A 130 -5.65 36.36 -10.69
N SER A 131 -5.56 37.68 -10.52
CA SER A 131 -5.58 38.64 -11.62
C SER A 131 -4.76 39.87 -11.28
N PHE A 132 -4.26 40.55 -12.32
CA PHE A 132 -3.72 41.88 -12.15
C PHE A 132 -4.86 42.87 -11.94
N GLN A 133 -4.75 43.69 -10.90
CA GLN A 133 -5.71 44.73 -10.57
C GLN A 133 -4.96 46.06 -10.44
N TYR A 134 -5.51 47.11 -11.03
CA TYR A 134 -4.95 48.46 -10.94
C TYR A 134 -5.06 48.99 -9.51
N ASP A 135 -3.94 49.34 -8.93
CA ASP A 135 -3.88 49.96 -7.61
C ASP A 135 -3.68 51.50 -7.78
N ALA A 136 -4.69 52.25 -7.38
CA ALA A 136 -4.68 53.70 -7.49
C ALA A 136 -3.67 54.40 -6.55
N ILE A 137 -3.15 53.68 -5.54
CA ILE A 137 -2.14 54.23 -4.60
C ILE A 137 -0.76 54.20 -5.22
N TYR A 138 -0.47 53.10 -5.95
CA TYR A 138 0.84 52.88 -6.56
C TYR A 138 0.88 53.20 -8.04
N ASP A 139 -0.26 53.61 -8.64
CA ASP A 139 -0.43 53.90 -10.08
C ASP A 139 0.13 52.80 -11.00
N THR A 140 -0.11 51.53 -10.61
CA THR A 140 0.38 50.37 -11.34
C THR A 140 -0.56 49.16 -11.12
N ASP A 141 -0.48 48.20 -12.05
CA ASP A 141 -1.16 46.93 -11.92
C ASP A 141 -0.43 46.03 -10.89
N ILE A 142 -1.08 45.70 -9.81
CA ILE A 142 -0.58 44.78 -8.81
C ILE A 142 -1.23 43.43 -8.98
N TRP A 143 -0.46 42.37 -8.74
CA TRP A 143 -0.98 41.00 -8.74
C TRP A 143 -1.77 40.73 -7.45
N VAL A 144 -3.06 40.48 -7.59
CA VAL A 144 -3.93 40.04 -6.50
C VAL A 144 -4.06 38.51 -6.56
N PRO A 145 -3.55 37.78 -5.56
CA PRO A 145 -3.62 36.34 -5.55
C PRO A 145 -5.07 35.85 -5.42
N GLY A 146 -5.41 34.83 -6.19
CA GLY A 146 -6.69 34.13 -6.12
C GLY A 146 -6.73 33.05 -5.04
N ASP A 147 -7.69 32.17 -5.17
CA ASP A 147 -7.78 30.97 -4.34
C ASP A 147 -6.66 29.97 -4.72
N ASP A 148 -6.15 29.26 -3.74
CA ASP A 148 -5.26 28.12 -3.95
C ASP A 148 -6.10 26.85 -3.96
N SER A 149 -6.32 26.26 -5.13
CA SER A 149 -7.15 25.07 -5.30
C SER A 149 -6.66 23.88 -4.47
N VAL A 150 -5.33 23.72 -4.27
CA VAL A 150 -4.73 22.67 -3.44
C VAL A 150 -5.18 22.83 -1.99
N LYS A 151 -5.10 24.06 -1.45
CA LYS A 151 -5.55 24.35 -0.09
C LYS A 151 -7.06 24.20 0.06
N VAL A 152 -7.84 24.68 -0.92
CA VAL A 152 -9.31 24.54 -0.91
C VAL A 152 -9.70 23.07 -0.84
N MET A 153 -9.07 22.23 -1.65
CA MET A 153 -9.35 20.80 -1.65
C MET A 153 -8.87 20.10 -0.36
N LEU A 154 -7.69 20.46 0.16
CA LEU A 154 -7.15 19.88 1.39
C LEU A 154 -7.99 20.23 2.61
N TYR A 155 -8.26 21.52 2.83
CA TYR A 155 -9.06 21.98 3.98
C TYR A 155 -10.52 21.55 3.86
N GLY A 156 -11.06 21.51 2.64
CA GLY A 156 -12.39 20.97 2.39
C GLY A 156 -12.48 19.47 2.72
N LEU A 157 -11.47 18.67 2.33
CA LEU A 157 -11.39 17.26 2.71
C LEU A 157 -11.28 17.08 4.23
N LEU A 158 -10.43 17.87 4.90
CA LEU A 158 -10.33 17.87 6.35
C LEU A 158 -11.67 18.22 7.00
N THR A 159 -12.40 19.16 6.44
CA THR A 159 -13.74 19.53 6.91
C THR A 159 -14.74 18.38 6.75
N ILE A 160 -14.71 17.66 5.61
CA ILE A 160 -15.57 16.48 5.41
C ILE A 160 -15.25 15.42 6.45
N ILE A 161 -13.96 15.14 6.71
CA ILE A 161 -13.54 14.18 7.74
C ILE A 161 -14.02 14.63 9.12
N PHE A 162 -13.94 15.94 9.41
CA PHE A 162 -14.39 16.49 10.69
C PHE A 162 -15.90 16.40 10.84
N ILE A 163 -16.69 16.58 9.76
CA ILE A 163 -18.14 16.32 9.74
C ILE A 163 -18.45 14.85 10.03
N VAL A 164 -17.71 13.92 9.39
CA VAL A 164 -17.89 12.49 9.65
C VAL A 164 -17.58 12.17 11.11
N ALA A 165 -16.50 12.73 11.67
CA ALA A 165 -16.17 12.59 13.08
C ALA A 165 -17.24 13.18 14.00
N PHE A 166 -17.86 14.32 13.61
CA PHE A 166 -18.96 14.93 14.33
C PHE A 166 -20.21 14.03 14.36
N ILE A 167 -20.59 13.49 13.21
CA ILE A 167 -21.73 12.56 13.10
C ILE A 167 -21.46 11.28 13.92
N TYR A 168 -20.24 10.76 13.88
CA TYR A 168 -19.84 9.60 14.67
C TYR A 168 -19.90 9.88 16.18
N THR A 169 -19.39 11.03 16.61
CA THR A 169 -19.41 11.46 18.02
C THR A 169 -20.84 11.69 18.49
N TRP A 170 -21.68 12.34 17.65
CA TRP A 170 -23.11 12.49 17.92
C TRP A 170 -23.78 11.13 18.15
N ARG A 171 -23.52 10.16 17.27
CA ARG A 171 -24.07 8.81 17.41
C ARG A 171 -23.59 8.12 18.69
N MET A 172 -22.31 8.26 18.99
CA MET A 172 -21.68 7.66 20.17
C MET A 172 -22.29 8.22 21.46
N GLN A 173 -22.49 9.53 21.55
CA GLN A 173 -23.08 10.14 22.75
C GLN A 173 -24.55 9.75 22.94
N VAL A 174 -25.36 9.69 21.85
CA VAL A 174 -26.75 9.22 21.91
C VAL A 174 -26.84 7.80 22.43
N LYS A 175 -25.95 6.90 21.95
CA LYS A 175 -25.84 5.51 22.43
C LYS A 175 -25.47 5.44 23.92
N GLN A 176 -24.54 6.30 24.36
CA GLN A 176 -24.16 6.37 25.78
C GLN A 176 -25.32 6.84 26.65
N CYS A 177 -26.09 7.87 26.22
CA CYS A 177 -27.27 8.32 26.92
C CYS A 177 -28.31 7.18 27.09
N ARG A 178 -28.54 6.39 26.06
CA ARG A 178 -29.43 5.22 26.15
C ARG A 178 -28.94 4.19 27.16
N ILE A 179 -27.65 3.87 27.15
CA ILE A 179 -27.02 2.94 28.12
C ILE A 179 -27.23 3.46 29.55
N CYS A 180 -27.03 4.77 29.77
CA CYS A 180 -27.27 5.38 31.08
C CYS A 180 -28.75 5.28 31.52
N MET A 181 -29.67 5.51 30.59
CA MET A 181 -31.11 5.34 30.82
C MET A 181 -31.46 3.91 31.23
N ASP A 182 -30.97 2.92 30.50
CA ASP A 182 -31.21 1.50 30.76
C ASP A 182 -30.60 1.03 32.09
N ILE A 183 -29.40 1.52 32.45
CA ILE A 183 -28.75 1.24 33.74
C ILE A 183 -29.60 1.84 34.90
N THR A 184 -30.06 3.08 34.76
CA THR A 184 -30.88 3.76 35.75
C THR A 184 -32.23 3.05 35.90
N ALA A 185 -32.88 2.67 34.80
CA ALA A 185 -34.13 1.90 34.82
C ALA A 185 -34.01 0.57 35.56
N LYS A 186 -32.82 -0.07 35.54
CA LYS A 186 -32.50 -1.30 36.27
C LYS A 186 -32.05 -1.04 37.71
N GLY A 187 -32.11 0.19 38.22
CA GLY A 187 -31.69 0.56 39.57
C GLY A 187 -30.19 0.40 39.86
N LYS A 188 -29.38 0.29 38.82
CA LYS A 188 -27.90 0.14 38.93
C LYS A 188 -27.24 1.52 38.94
N LYS A 189 -26.13 1.63 39.68
CA LYS A 189 -25.34 2.86 39.75
C LYS A 189 -24.55 3.05 38.45
N ILE A 190 -24.59 4.24 37.88
CA ILE A 190 -23.81 4.64 36.73
C ILE A 190 -22.36 4.90 37.16
N ARG A 191 -21.39 4.49 36.35
CA ARG A 191 -19.97 4.73 36.61
C ARG A 191 -19.67 6.22 36.68
N SER A 192 -18.92 6.63 37.67
CA SER A 192 -18.45 8.01 37.81
C SER A 192 -17.33 8.33 36.81
N GLY A 193 -17.06 9.62 36.57
CA GLY A 193 -15.96 10.02 35.66
C GLY A 193 -14.58 9.50 36.06
N LYS A 194 -14.31 9.33 37.38
CA LYS A 194 -13.06 8.72 37.88
C LYS A 194 -13.00 7.22 37.58
N GLU A 195 -14.11 6.50 37.73
CA GLU A 195 -14.20 5.09 37.39
C GLU A 195 -14.06 4.86 35.87
N ASP A 196 -14.61 5.78 35.06
CA ASP A 196 -14.45 5.76 33.61
C ASP A 196 -13.00 5.95 33.18
N LEU A 197 -12.30 6.94 33.76
CA LEU A 197 -10.88 7.18 33.48
C LEU A 197 -10.03 5.98 33.89
N ARG A 198 -10.35 5.37 35.03
CA ARG A 198 -9.68 4.15 35.50
C ARG A 198 -9.95 2.98 34.57
N SER A 199 -11.16 2.84 34.06
CA SER A 199 -11.50 1.78 33.09
C SER A 199 -10.74 1.92 31.76
N LEU A 200 -10.37 3.12 31.33
CA LEU A 200 -9.52 3.35 30.15
C LEU A 200 -8.08 2.85 30.35
N LEU A 201 -7.63 2.79 31.61
CA LEU A 201 -6.31 2.28 31.97
C LEU A 201 -6.32 0.80 32.39
N ASP A 202 -7.52 0.20 32.52
CA ASP A 202 -7.72 -1.20 32.98
C ASP A 202 -8.55 -1.98 31.94
N ASP A 203 -9.86 -2.09 32.14
CA ASP A 203 -10.76 -2.88 31.28
C ASP A 203 -10.72 -2.51 29.79
N GLN A 204 -10.52 -1.22 29.47
CA GLN A 204 -10.52 -0.69 28.11
C GLN A 204 -9.13 -0.22 27.64
N PHE A 205 -8.09 -0.67 28.30
CA PHE A 205 -6.69 -0.31 27.98
C PHE A 205 -6.33 -0.54 26.51
N HIS A 206 -6.83 -1.63 25.90
CA HIS A 206 -6.65 -1.91 24.49
C HIS A 206 -7.15 -0.78 23.57
N LYS A 207 -8.23 -0.09 23.93
CA LYS A 207 -8.75 1.06 23.14
C LYS A 207 -7.85 2.26 23.27
N THR A 208 -7.38 2.54 24.48
CA THR A 208 -6.47 3.65 24.76
C THR A 208 -5.13 3.44 24.06
N LEU A 209 -4.58 2.21 24.14
CA LEU A 209 -3.33 1.85 23.50
C LEU A 209 -3.41 1.97 21.96
N LEU A 210 -4.51 1.55 21.36
CA LEU A 210 -4.70 1.59 19.90
C LEU A 210 -5.12 2.97 19.37
N ALA A 211 -5.67 3.85 20.21
CA ALA A 211 -6.18 5.15 19.77
C ALA A 211 -5.11 6.02 19.11
N VAL A 212 -3.91 6.08 19.68
CA VAL A 212 -2.80 6.91 19.18
C VAL A 212 -2.26 6.37 17.84
N PRO A 213 -1.89 5.07 17.70
CA PRO A 213 -1.48 4.50 16.41
C PRO A 213 -2.56 4.61 15.33
N LEU A 214 -3.84 4.33 15.65
CA LEU A 214 -4.93 4.44 14.69
C LEU A 214 -5.15 5.89 14.25
N GLY A 215 -5.09 6.84 15.17
CA GLY A 215 -5.15 8.27 14.86
C GLY A 215 -4.00 8.70 13.94
N GLY A 216 -2.79 8.23 14.21
CA GLY A 216 -1.64 8.45 13.35
C GLY A 216 -1.81 7.87 11.94
N ILE A 217 -2.30 6.64 11.82
CA ILE A 217 -2.59 6.02 10.52
C ILE A 217 -3.66 6.82 9.76
N MET A 218 -4.72 7.24 10.42
CA MET A 218 -5.78 8.04 9.78
C MET A 218 -5.25 9.37 9.26
N LEU A 219 -4.43 10.08 10.05
CA LEU A 219 -3.92 11.40 9.68
C LEU A 219 -2.79 11.34 8.65
N PHE A 220 -1.82 10.43 8.82
CA PHE A 220 -0.59 10.42 8.00
C PHE A 220 -0.62 9.41 6.85
N THR A 221 -1.57 8.47 6.83
CA THR A 221 -1.67 7.48 5.77
C THR A 221 -3.00 7.60 5.02
N VAL A 222 -4.12 7.53 5.70
CA VAL A 222 -5.43 7.48 5.03
C VAL A 222 -5.77 8.82 4.38
N LEU A 223 -5.53 9.95 5.06
CA LEU A 223 -5.83 11.28 4.53
C LEU A 223 -5.04 11.59 3.25
N PRO A 224 -3.70 11.39 3.16
CA PRO A 224 -2.96 11.58 1.91
C PRO A 224 -3.42 10.65 0.78
N ILE A 225 -3.81 9.40 1.08
CA ILE A 225 -4.35 8.47 0.07
C ILE A 225 -5.67 9.01 -0.48
N ILE A 226 -6.60 9.44 0.37
CA ILE A 226 -7.87 10.02 -0.08
C ILE A 226 -7.61 11.27 -0.92
N TYR A 227 -6.67 12.12 -0.50
CA TYR A 227 -6.28 13.31 -1.24
C TYR A 227 -5.73 12.97 -2.62
N MET A 228 -4.83 11.99 -2.72
CA MET A 228 -4.30 11.49 -4.00
C MET A 228 -5.44 10.94 -4.89
N VAL A 229 -6.38 10.19 -4.31
CA VAL A 229 -7.54 9.69 -5.07
C VAL A 229 -8.37 10.86 -5.61
N LEU A 230 -8.60 11.91 -4.85
CA LEU A 230 -9.33 13.10 -5.32
C LEU A 230 -8.60 13.81 -6.47
N ILE A 231 -7.27 13.96 -6.40
CA ILE A 231 -6.46 14.54 -7.48
C ILE A 231 -6.67 13.82 -8.81
N ALA A 232 -6.82 12.50 -8.81
CA ALA A 232 -7.04 11.73 -10.04
C ALA A 232 -8.29 12.14 -10.83
N PHE A 233 -9.25 12.80 -10.18
CA PHE A 233 -10.49 13.32 -10.78
C PHE A 233 -10.43 14.81 -11.12
N THR A 234 -9.26 15.43 -10.99
CA THR A 234 -9.04 16.85 -11.26
C THR A 234 -8.04 17.06 -12.39
N SER A 235 -7.96 18.29 -12.91
CA SER A 235 -6.95 18.71 -13.90
C SER A 235 -5.67 19.25 -13.24
N TYR A 236 -5.30 18.79 -12.03
CA TYR A 236 -4.16 19.32 -11.29
C TYR A 236 -2.83 18.93 -11.93
N ASP A 237 -2.09 19.92 -12.43
CA ASP A 237 -0.75 19.82 -13.00
C ASP A 237 0.13 20.99 -12.54
N ALA A 238 1.35 21.09 -13.04
CA ALA A 238 2.27 22.17 -12.69
C ALA A 238 1.77 23.58 -13.12
N ALA A 239 0.93 23.68 -14.15
CA ALA A 239 0.37 24.96 -14.60
C ALA A 239 -0.76 25.45 -13.69
N HIS A 240 -1.34 24.58 -12.89
CA HIS A 240 -2.43 24.86 -11.95
C HIS A 240 -1.97 24.82 -10.48
N ASP A 241 -0.67 24.94 -10.23
CA ASP A 241 -0.12 24.99 -8.88
C ASP A 241 -0.08 26.43 -8.35
N GLY A 242 -0.43 26.59 -7.07
CA GLY A 242 -0.44 27.88 -6.38
C GLY A 242 -1.70 28.73 -6.63
N TYR A 243 -1.49 30.06 -6.67
CA TYR A 243 -2.57 31.06 -6.68
C TYR A 243 -2.93 31.61 -8.08
N SER A 244 -2.25 31.14 -9.12
CA SER A 244 -2.39 31.74 -10.45
C SER A 244 -3.53 31.12 -11.25
N ASN A 245 -3.64 29.81 -11.25
CA ASN A 245 -4.63 29.09 -12.03
C ASN A 245 -5.38 28.06 -11.17
N LEU A 246 -6.69 28.06 -11.31
CA LEU A 246 -7.53 27.08 -10.60
C LEU A 246 -7.63 25.79 -11.43
N PHE A 247 -7.40 24.63 -10.82
CA PHE A 247 -7.74 23.37 -11.46
C PHE A 247 -9.23 23.03 -11.31
N SER A 248 -9.74 22.19 -12.20
CA SER A 248 -11.15 21.84 -12.29
C SER A 248 -11.39 20.34 -12.06
N TRP A 249 -12.62 20.00 -11.71
CA TRP A 249 -13.10 18.62 -11.66
C TRP A 249 -13.35 18.11 -13.08
N VAL A 250 -12.64 17.05 -13.50
CA VAL A 250 -12.75 16.46 -14.85
C VAL A 250 -13.38 15.05 -14.84
N GLY A 251 -13.69 14.53 -13.66
CA GLY A 251 -14.29 13.21 -13.51
C GLY A 251 -13.35 12.09 -13.99
N LEU A 252 -13.85 11.18 -14.81
CA LEU A 252 -13.13 10.00 -15.28
C LEU A 252 -12.31 10.21 -16.58
N THR A 253 -12.17 11.44 -17.05
CA THR A 253 -11.55 11.74 -18.34
C THR A 253 -10.13 11.18 -18.44
N HIS A 254 -9.33 11.32 -17.39
CA HIS A 254 -7.95 10.83 -17.38
C HIS A 254 -7.84 9.31 -17.35
N PHE A 255 -8.85 8.61 -16.82
CA PHE A 255 -8.90 7.15 -16.87
C PHE A 255 -9.11 6.64 -18.30
N ASN A 256 -9.76 7.42 -19.17
CA ASN A 256 -9.95 7.05 -20.58
C ASN A 256 -8.62 7.09 -21.34
N GLU A 257 -7.65 7.90 -20.93
CA GLU A 257 -6.32 7.93 -21.56
C GLU A 257 -5.59 6.59 -21.46
N LEU A 258 -5.92 5.76 -20.46
CA LEU A 258 -5.40 4.40 -20.31
C LEU A 258 -5.89 3.42 -21.36
N THR A 259 -6.96 3.75 -22.07
CA THR A 259 -7.46 2.92 -23.20
C THR A 259 -6.68 3.15 -24.49
N ASN A 260 -5.73 4.11 -24.49
CA ASN A 260 -4.88 4.37 -25.63
C ASN A 260 -3.69 3.39 -25.67
N PHE A 261 -3.76 2.39 -26.54
CA PHE A 261 -2.71 1.40 -26.79
C PHE A 261 -1.85 1.71 -28.03
N GLY A 262 -2.00 2.89 -28.60
CA GLY A 262 -1.13 3.37 -29.69
C GLY A 262 0.29 3.71 -29.21
N LYS A 263 1.20 3.96 -30.17
CA LYS A 263 2.57 4.38 -29.87
C LYS A 263 2.56 5.69 -29.04
N GLY A 264 3.26 5.69 -27.89
CA GLY A 264 3.21 6.80 -26.93
C GLY A 264 1.94 6.82 -26.07
N GLY A 265 1.03 5.85 -26.21
CA GLY A 265 -0.19 5.75 -25.43
C GLY A 265 0.06 5.23 -24.02
N LEU A 266 -0.71 5.75 -23.07
CA LEU A 266 -0.59 5.38 -21.65
C LEU A 266 -0.92 3.91 -21.40
N GLY A 267 -1.89 3.35 -22.12
CA GLY A 267 -2.27 1.94 -21.96
C GLY A 267 -1.15 0.99 -22.38
N LEU A 268 -0.47 1.28 -23.49
CA LEU A 268 0.70 0.51 -23.94
C LEU A 268 1.84 0.59 -22.93
N ALA A 269 2.19 1.80 -22.50
CA ALA A 269 3.23 2.04 -21.51
C ALA A 269 2.93 1.32 -20.18
N PHE A 270 1.72 1.45 -19.67
CA PHE A 270 1.29 0.79 -18.44
C PHE A 270 1.40 -0.74 -18.56
N GLY A 271 0.95 -1.32 -19.69
CA GLY A 271 0.99 -2.77 -19.91
C GLY A 271 2.43 -3.32 -19.93
N GLU A 272 3.35 -2.65 -20.64
CA GLU A 272 4.75 -3.07 -20.70
C GLU A 272 5.47 -2.91 -19.35
N ILE A 273 5.31 -1.76 -18.71
CA ILE A 273 5.93 -1.50 -17.41
C ILE A 273 5.36 -2.46 -16.35
N LEU A 274 4.04 -2.73 -16.36
CA LEU A 274 3.42 -3.70 -15.47
C LEU A 274 3.99 -5.10 -15.68
N SER A 275 4.11 -5.54 -16.93
CA SER A 275 4.69 -6.85 -17.27
C SER A 275 6.10 -7.00 -16.71
N TRP A 276 6.95 -5.99 -16.92
CA TRP A 276 8.30 -5.98 -16.36
C TRP A 276 8.28 -5.90 -14.83
N THR A 277 7.42 -5.10 -14.23
CA THR A 277 7.28 -4.98 -12.76
C THR A 277 6.92 -6.33 -12.13
N LEU A 278 6.00 -7.09 -12.74
CA LEU A 278 5.62 -8.43 -12.27
C LEU A 278 6.78 -9.42 -12.41
N MET A 279 7.47 -9.40 -13.56
CA MET A 279 8.64 -10.24 -13.79
C MET A 279 9.76 -9.94 -12.78
N TRP A 280 10.06 -8.66 -12.56
CA TRP A 280 11.01 -8.20 -11.56
C TRP A 280 10.62 -8.69 -10.16
N ALA A 281 9.39 -8.44 -9.71
CA ALA A 281 8.95 -8.84 -8.38
C ALA A 281 9.04 -10.35 -8.16
N PHE A 282 8.71 -11.14 -9.19
CA PHE A 282 8.83 -12.59 -9.15
C PHE A 282 10.29 -13.03 -8.97
N PHE A 283 11.17 -12.60 -9.87
CA PHE A 283 12.58 -13.00 -9.79
C PHE A 283 13.25 -12.44 -8.54
N ALA A 284 13.05 -11.15 -8.22
CA ALA A 284 13.63 -10.52 -7.04
C ALA A 284 13.22 -11.21 -5.73
N THR A 285 12.00 -11.75 -5.64
CA THR A 285 11.54 -12.45 -4.44
C THR A 285 12.03 -13.90 -4.38
N PHE A 286 11.71 -14.67 -5.41
CA PHE A 286 11.94 -16.12 -5.35
C PHE A 286 13.40 -16.51 -5.51
N THR A 287 14.19 -15.81 -6.34
CA THR A 287 15.62 -16.10 -6.44
C THR A 287 16.34 -15.76 -5.14
N ASN A 288 16.03 -14.62 -4.52
CA ASN A 288 16.57 -14.28 -3.20
C ASN A 288 16.20 -15.34 -2.15
N TYR A 289 14.94 -15.78 -2.14
CA TYR A 289 14.48 -16.79 -1.19
C TYR A 289 15.27 -18.10 -1.34
N PHE A 290 15.31 -18.66 -2.54
CA PHE A 290 15.97 -19.94 -2.76
C PHE A 290 17.48 -19.88 -2.56
N LEU A 291 18.13 -18.82 -3.06
CA LEU A 291 19.58 -18.65 -2.91
C LEU A 291 19.98 -18.30 -1.47
N GLY A 292 19.23 -17.44 -0.81
CA GLY A 292 19.46 -17.11 0.61
C GLY A 292 19.27 -18.31 1.53
N MET A 293 18.23 -19.13 1.27
CA MET A 293 18.02 -20.39 1.99
C MET A 293 19.15 -21.40 1.70
N PHE A 294 19.57 -21.52 0.45
CA PHE A 294 20.71 -22.38 0.07
C PHE A 294 21.98 -21.97 0.83
N VAL A 295 22.31 -20.69 0.86
CA VAL A 295 23.46 -20.17 1.61
C VAL A 295 23.30 -20.44 3.11
N ALA A 296 22.09 -20.27 3.68
CA ALA A 296 21.82 -20.61 5.08
C ALA A 296 22.08 -22.08 5.39
N ILE A 297 21.61 -23.00 4.54
CA ILE A 297 21.84 -24.44 4.70
C ILE A 297 23.32 -24.75 4.61
N MET A 298 24.03 -24.18 3.60
CA MET A 298 25.46 -24.40 3.43
C MET A 298 26.25 -23.97 4.67
N ILE A 299 26.04 -22.75 5.18
CA ILE A 299 26.78 -22.22 6.33
C ILE A 299 26.48 -23.04 7.60
N ASN A 300 25.26 -23.57 7.74
CA ASN A 300 24.86 -24.33 8.93
C ASN A 300 25.29 -25.82 8.88
N LYS A 301 25.76 -26.32 7.74
CA LYS A 301 26.16 -27.73 7.59
C LYS A 301 27.21 -28.13 8.63
N LYS A 302 27.09 -29.37 9.19
CA LYS A 302 28.10 -29.97 10.07
C LYS A 302 29.42 -30.09 9.31
N GLY A 303 30.54 -29.66 9.91
CA GLY A 303 31.87 -29.73 9.31
C GLY A 303 32.39 -28.43 8.70
N ILE A 304 31.58 -27.38 8.51
CA ILE A 304 32.12 -26.08 8.09
C ILE A 304 32.88 -25.45 9.25
N LYS A 305 34.14 -25.14 8.99
CA LYS A 305 35.03 -24.41 9.91
C LYS A 305 34.69 -22.89 9.85
N ILE A 306 34.84 -22.21 10.96
CA ILE A 306 34.72 -20.74 11.04
C ILE A 306 33.33 -20.21 10.59
N LYS A 307 32.24 -20.90 10.96
CA LYS A 307 30.85 -20.50 10.63
C LYS A 307 30.54 -19.05 11.04
N LYS A 308 31.04 -18.63 12.23
CA LYS A 308 30.84 -17.27 12.75
C LYS A 308 31.43 -16.23 11.81
N PHE A 309 32.62 -16.46 11.29
CA PHE A 309 33.29 -15.54 10.36
C PHE A 309 32.46 -15.36 9.08
N TRP A 310 32.04 -16.46 8.43
CA TRP A 310 31.25 -16.37 7.20
C TRP A 310 29.90 -15.66 7.41
N ARG A 311 29.23 -15.94 8.52
CA ARG A 311 28.01 -15.20 8.90
C ARG A 311 28.29 -13.71 9.08
N THR A 312 29.36 -13.36 9.79
CA THR A 312 29.73 -11.95 10.04
C THR A 312 30.05 -11.24 8.73
N VAL A 313 30.79 -11.84 7.81
CA VAL A 313 31.12 -11.26 6.50
C VAL A 313 29.85 -10.97 5.69
N LEU A 314 28.92 -11.92 5.65
CA LEU A 314 27.65 -11.71 4.94
C LEU A 314 26.75 -10.67 5.61
N VAL A 315 26.69 -10.68 6.94
CA VAL A 315 25.88 -9.70 7.71
C VAL A 315 26.47 -8.28 7.60
N MET A 316 27.79 -8.17 7.47
CA MET A 316 28.45 -6.87 7.35
C MET A 316 27.97 -6.08 6.12
N THR A 317 27.54 -6.77 5.06
CA THR A 317 26.95 -6.11 3.88
C THR A 317 25.64 -5.40 4.19
N ILE A 318 24.87 -5.85 5.18
CA ILE A 318 23.63 -5.20 5.64
C ILE A 318 23.93 -3.91 6.44
N ALA A 319 25.10 -3.85 7.10
CA ALA A 319 25.49 -2.68 7.88
C ALA A 319 25.85 -1.47 7.00
N ILE A 320 26.20 -1.69 5.74
CA ILE A 320 26.46 -0.61 4.78
C ILE A 320 25.12 -0.06 4.27
N PRO A 321 24.90 1.27 4.33
CA PRO A 321 23.68 1.83 3.77
C PRO A 321 23.48 1.42 2.30
N GLN A 322 22.32 0.83 1.99
CA GLN A 322 22.03 0.24 0.68
C GLN A 322 22.27 1.21 -0.48
N PHE A 323 21.90 2.49 -0.32
CA PHE A 323 22.06 3.48 -1.38
C PHE A 323 23.53 3.68 -1.77
N VAL A 324 24.46 3.63 -0.80
CA VAL A 324 25.90 3.74 -1.09
C VAL A 324 26.36 2.58 -1.96
N SER A 325 26.02 1.35 -1.54
CA SER A 325 26.38 0.13 -2.29
C SER A 325 25.81 0.15 -3.71
N LEU A 326 24.54 0.54 -3.88
CA LEU A 326 23.90 0.55 -5.19
C LEU A 326 24.52 1.60 -6.13
N LEU A 327 24.83 2.79 -5.65
CA LEU A 327 25.47 3.83 -6.47
C LEU A 327 26.88 3.43 -6.90
N TYR A 328 27.65 2.82 -6.00
CA TYR A 328 28.98 2.27 -6.37
C TYR A 328 28.87 1.16 -7.40
N VAL A 329 27.96 0.22 -7.23
CA VAL A 329 27.76 -0.88 -8.17
C VAL A 329 27.29 -0.36 -9.53
N ALA A 330 26.38 0.62 -9.58
CA ALA A 330 25.99 1.26 -10.83
C ALA A 330 27.21 1.78 -11.60
N LYS A 331 28.13 2.45 -10.89
CA LYS A 331 29.35 3.02 -11.45
C LYS A 331 30.38 1.96 -11.86
N LEU A 332 30.47 0.84 -11.13
CA LEU A 332 31.38 -0.26 -11.47
C LEU A 332 31.06 -0.91 -12.83
N PHE A 333 29.76 -1.03 -13.14
CA PHE A 333 29.26 -1.64 -14.39
C PHE A 333 29.08 -0.65 -15.54
N ASP A 334 29.31 0.65 -15.31
CA ASP A 334 29.33 1.65 -16.37
C ASP A 334 30.51 1.40 -17.33
N SER A 335 30.44 1.91 -18.57
CA SER A 335 31.53 1.81 -19.57
C SER A 335 32.86 2.38 -19.06
N SER A 336 32.81 3.42 -18.24
CA SER A 336 33.98 4.03 -17.58
C SER A 336 34.42 3.30 -16.29
N GLY A 337 33.60 2.38 -15.78
CA GLY A 337 33.84 1.64 -14.54
C GLY A 337 34.84 0.49 -14.70
N ILE A 338 35.35 -0.01 -13.59
CA ILE A 338 36.37 -1.09 -13.60
C ILE A 338 35.80 -2.35 -14.27
N ILE A 339 34.60 -2.79 -13.88
CA ILE A 339 33.98 -3.99 -14.43
C ILE A 339 33.61 -3.78 -15.90
N GLY A 340 33.07 -2.62 -16.26
CA GLY A 340 32.78 -2.28 -17.65
C GLY A 340 34.02 -2.38 -18.55
N LYS A 341 35.17 -1.84 -18.13
CA LYS A 341 36.44 -1.94 -18.87
C LYS A 341 36.95 -3.38 -18.98
N LEU A 342 36.88 -4.16 -17.89
CA LEU A 342 37.29 -5.57 -17.92
C LEU A 342 36.41 -6.39 -18.87
N LEU A 343 35.11 -6.15 -18.92
CA LEU A 343 34.18 -6.82 -19.85
C LEU A 343 34.53 -6.52 -21.31
N LEU A 344 34.96 -5.28 -21.60
CA LEU A 344 35.41 -4.88 -22.93
C LEU A 344 36.76 -5.53 -23.27
N GLU A 345 37.76 -5.49 -22.38
CA GLU A 345 39.10 -6.05 -22.58
C GLU A 345 39.08 -7.58 -22.78
N TRP A 346 38.18 -8.26 -22.05
CA TRP A 346 38.06 -9.73 -22.13
C TRP A 346 37.10 -10.21 -23.23
N ASN A 347 36.53 -9.28 -24.02
CA ASN A 347 35.53 -9.60 -25.05
C ASN A 347 34.33 -10.40 -24.51
N TRP A 348 33.90 -10.10 -23.30
CA TRP A 348 32.74 -10.78 -22.69
C TRP A 348 31.41 -10.11 -23.03
N LEU A 349 31.45 -8.96 -23.70
CA LEU A 349 30.23 -8.35 -24.23
C LEU A 349 29.83 -9.11 -25.52
N PRO A 350 28.54 -9.38 -25.73
CA PRO A 350 28.04 -9.97 -26.97
C PRO A 350 28.41 -9.12 -28.18
N ASP A 351 28.78 -9.77 -29.29
CA ASP A 351 29.16 -9.10 -30.54
C ASP A 351 28.06 -8.15 -31.05
N SER A 352 26.78 -8.49 -30.81
CA SER A 352 25.65 -7.65 -31.13
C SER A 352 25.64 -6.32 -30.37
N MET A 353 26.12 -6.30 -29.13
CA MET A 353 26.25 -5.08 -28.34
C MET A 353 27.41 -4.22 -28.83
N ILE A 354 28.54 -4.83 -29.15
CA ILE A 354 29.74 -4.15 -29.69
C ILE A 354 29.39 -3.52 -31.03
N ALA A 355 28.74 -4.27 -31.93
CA ALA A 355 28.27 -3.76 -33.22
C ALA A 355 27.27 -2.60 -33.11
N ALA A 356 26.46 -2.59 -32.06
CA ALA A 356 25.51 -1.49 -31.76
C ALA A 356 26.14 -0.33 -30.96
N ASN A 357 27.48 -0.34 -30.76
CA ASN A 357 28.21 0.63 -29.94
C ASN A 357 27.71 0.72 -28.49
N GLN A 358 27.18 -0.38 -27.95
CA GLN A 358 26.73 -0.52 -26.58
C GLN A 358 27.88 -1.03 -25.70
N LEU A 359 28.63 -0.12 -25.14
CA LEU A 359 29.87 -0.42 -24.40
C LEU A 359 29.64 -0.70 -22.90
N SER A 360 28.40 -0.72 -22.45
CA SER A 360 28.01 -0.99 -21.06
C SER A 360 26.80 -1.92 -21.01
N LEU A 361 26.75 -2.80 -20.01
CA LEU A 361 25.58 -3.64 -19.74
C LEU A 361 24.30 -2.85 -19.48
N TRP A 362 24.41 -1.60 -19.06
CA TRP A 362 23.27 -0.69 -18.87
C TRP A 362 22.64 -0.21 -20.19
N GLN A 363 23.37 -0.27 -21.31
CA GLN A 363 22.92 0.26 -22.60
C GLN A 363 22.07 -0.72 -23.42
N ASN A 364 21.96 -1.97 -22.97
CA ASN A 364 21.10 -2.96 -23.62
C ASN A 364 19.94 -3.34 -22.69
N PRO A 365 18.68 -3.41 -23.19
CA PRO A 365 17.50 -3.69 -22.36
C PRO A 365 17.57 -5.03 -21.63
N VAL A 366 18.05 -6.07 -22.28
CA VAL A 366 18.08 -7.42 -21.70
C VAL A 366 19.19 -7.53 -20.65
N SER A 367 20.40 -7.06 -20.97
CA SER A 367 21.51 -7.11 -20.01
C SER A 367 21.26 -6.23 -18.80
N ALA A 368 20.66 -5.04 -18.97
CA ALA A 368 20.30 -4.17 -17.86
C ALA A 368 19.29 -4.83 -16.92
N LYS A 369 18.24 -5.47 -17.46
CA LYS A 369 17.24 -6.19 -16.66
C LYS A 369 17.85 -7.37 -15.89
N ILE A 370 18.73 -8.14 -16.55
CA ILE A 370 19.44 -9.26 -15.89
C ILE A 370 20.36 -8.73 -14.79
N LEU A 371 21.12 -7.67 -15.07
CA LEU A 371 22.05 -7.07 -14.12
C LEU A 371 21.31 -6.54 -12.88
N LEU A 372 20.15 -5.91 -13.05
CA LEU A 372 19.29 -5.48 -11.94
C LEU A 372 18.91 -6.66 -11.04
N ILE A 373 18.48 -7.80 -11.64
CA ILE A 373 18.12 -9.00 -10.87
C ILE A 373 19.34 -9.54 -10.12
N VAL A 374 20.50 -9.64 -10.77
CA VAL A 374 21.73 -10.16 -10.16
C VAL A 374 22.19 -9.29 -8.98
N ILE A 375 22.17 -7.97 -9.15
CA ILE A 375 22.53 -7.04 -8.07
C ILE A 375 21.53 -7.16 -6.91
N ASN A 376 20.23 -7.27 -7.20
CA ASN A 376 19.23 -7.45 -6.16
C ASN A 376 19.40 -8.76 -5.38
N ILE A 377 19.81 -9.83 -6.06
CA ILE A 377 20.16 -11.11 -5.41
C ILE A 377 21.33 -10.91 -4.45
N TRP A 378 22.39 -10.25 -4.90
CA TRP A 378 23.55 -9.96 -4.04
C TRP A 378 23.18 -9.17 -2.79
N VAL A 379 22.32 -8.17 -2.91
CA VAL A 379 21.82 -7.36 -1.79
C VAL A 379 20.89 -8.15 -0.86
N GLY A 380 20.05 -9.01 -1.41
CA GLY A 380 18.98 -9.68 -0.67
C GLY A 380 19.41 -10.96 0.07
N ILE A 381 20.40 -11.69 -0.46
CA ILE A 381 20.87 -12.98 0.11
C ILE A 381 21.22 -12.89 1.60
N PRO A 382 22.01 -11.91 2.09
CA PRO A 382 22.40 -11.86 3.50
C PRO A 382 21.23 -11.80 4.46
N TYR A 383 20.20 -11.03 4.14
CA TYR A 383 19.00 -10.90 4.96
C TYR A 383 18.21 -12.21 5.03
N ILE A 384 17.96 -12.82 3.86
CA ILE A 384 17.26 -14.11 3.79
C ILE A 384 18.06 -15.21 4.49
N MET A 385 19.37 -15.24 4.33
CA MET A 385 20.26 -16.18 5.00
C MET A 385 20.14 -16.10 6.52
N LEU A 386 20.11 -14.89 7.09
CA LEU A 386 19.92 -14.69 8.53
C LEU A 386 18.57 -15.22 9.00
N MET A 387 17.50 -14.82 8.34
CA MET A 387 16.15 -15.25 8.67
C MET A 387 15.99 -16.76 8.56
N ALA A 388 16.45 -17.33 7.42
CA ALA A 388 16.40 -18.76 7.18
C ALA A 388 17.23 -19.55 8.21
N THR A 389 18.40 -19.03 8.62
CA THR A 389 19.23 -19.66 9.66
C THR A 389 18.45 -19.80 10.98
N GLY A 390 17.76 -18.73 11.41
CA GLY A 390 16.96 -18.78 12.64
C GLY A 390 15.84 -19.84 12.58
N ILE A 391 15.15 -19.93 11.45
CA ILE A 391 14.06 -20.88 11.24
C ILE A 391 14.58 -22.33 11.13
N LEU A 392 15.70 -22.54 10.39
CA LEU A 392 16.30 -23.87 10.24
C LEU A 392 16.73 -24.48 11.58
N MET A 393 17.13 -23.64 12.56
CA MET A 393 17.51 -24.10 13.89
C MET A 393 16.31 -24.59 14.71
N ASN A 394 15.09 -24.22 14.35
CA ASN A 394 13.86 -24.65 15.02
C ASN A 394 13.28 -25.96 14.48
N ILE A 395 13.82 -26.48 13.36
CA ILE A 395 13.40 -27.79 12.84
C ILE A 395 13.97 -28.88 13.73
N PRO A 396 13.15 -29.78 14.33
CA PRO A 396 13.62 -30.85 15.18
C PRO A 396 14.62 -31.76 14.45
N GLN A 397 15.75 -32.04 15.09
CA GLN A 397 16.80 -32.89 14.49
C GLN A 397 16.34 -34.33 14.28
N ASP A 398 15.44 -34.82 15.14
CA ASP A 398 14.86 -36.17 15.09
C ASP A 398 14.22 -36.47 13.72
N LEU A 399 13.62 -35.45 13.06
CA LEU A 399 13.06 -35.62 11.72
C LEU A 399 14.12 -35.97 10.68
N TYR A 400 15.30 -35.37 10.80
CA TYR A 400 16.42 -35.65 9.89
C TYR A 400 17.10 -36.99 10.22
N GLU A 401 17.13 -37.37 11.50
CA GLU A 401 17.70 -38.65 11.95
C GLU A 401 16.81 -39.82 11.52
N SER A 402 15.50 -39.73 11.75
CA SER A 402 14.53 -40.70 11.26
C SER A 402 14.58 -40.86 9.73
N ALA A 403 14.61 -39.75 9.00
CA ALA A 403 14.73 -39.78 7.53
C ALA A 403 16.03 -40.44 7.05
N ARG A 404 17.14 -40.31 7.81
CA ARG A 404 18.40 -41.03 7.48
C ARG A 404 18.33 -42.52 7.74
N ILE A 405 17.64 -42.92 8.83
CA ILE A 405 17.39 -44.32 9.12
C ILE A 405 16.56 -44.97 8.00
N ASP A 406 15.59 -44.21 7.45
CA ASP A 406 14.76 -44.62 6.31
C ASP A 406 15.51 -44.56 4.98
N GLY A 407 16.79 -44.23 4.95
CA GLY A 407 17.62 -44.16 3.73
C GLY A 407 17.39 -42.93 2.88
N ALA A 408 16.77 -41.85 3.39
CA ALA A 408 16.53 -40.64 2.61
C ALA A 408 17.82 -39.88 2.28
N SER A 409 18.01 -39.56 0.99
CA SER A 409 19.13 -38.74 0.50
C SER A 409 18.99 -37.28 1.01
N GLY A 410 20.10 -36.53 0.99
CA GLY A 410 20.09 -35.12 1.39
C GLY A 410 19.10 -34.24 0.59
N ILE A 411 18.89 -34.55 -0.71
CA ILE A 411 17.91 -33.89 -1.55
C ILE A 411 16.47 -34.22 -1.10
N GLN A 412 16.22 -35.48 -0.72
CA GLN A 412 14.92 -35.89 -0.21
C GLN A 412 14.61 -35.25 1.15
N GLN A 413 15.60 -35.16 2.05
CA GLN A 413 15.46 -34.45 3.32
C GLN A 413 15.15 -32.95 3.07
N TYR A 414 15.85 -32.33 2.14
CA TYR A 414 15.60 -30.94 1.76
C TYR A 414 14.17 -30.75 1.22
N THR A 415 13.77 -31.54 0.23
CA THR A 415 12.49 -31.34 -0.48
C THR A 415 11.27 -31.76 0.34
N LYS A 416 11.42 -32.72 1.25
CA LYS A 416 10.30 -33.28 2.02
C LYS A 416 10.20 -32.75 3.46
N ILE A 417 11.30 -32.30 4.05
CA ILE A 417 11.35 -31.79 5.43
C ILE A 417 11.62 -30.28 5.43
N THR A 418 12.81 -29.88 4.92
CA THR A 418 13.27 -28.50 5.03
C THR A 418 12.41 -27.52 4.25
N LEU A 419 12.21 -27.77 2.96
CA LEU A 419 11.52 -26.84 2.05
C LEU A 419 10.03 -26.62 2.45
N PRO A 420 9.22 -27.65 2.76
CA PRO A 420 7.85 -27.45 3.18
C PRO A 420 7.74 -26.65 4.49
N TYR A 421 8.59 -26.96 5.47
CA TYR A 421 8.62 -26.23 6.74
C TYR A 421 9.00 -24.75 6.53
N MET A 422 10.06 -24.51 5.75
CA MET A 422 10.50 -23.15 5.44
C MET A 422 9.46 -22.38 4.65
N MET A 423 8.79 -22.98 3.67
CA MET A 423 7.73 -22.34 2.90
C MET A 423 6.51 -22.02 3.78
N PHE A 424 6.21 -22.86 4.75
CA PHE A 424 5.15 -22.60 5.69
C PHE A 424 5.48 -21.40 6.59
N VAL A 425 6.63 -21.41 7.27
CA VAL A 425 7.01 -20.39 8.24
C VAL A 425 7.32 -19.05 7.54
N MET A 426 7.99 -19.08 6.38
CA MET A 426 8.34 -17.88 5.61
C MET A 426 7.24 -17.42 4.63
N GLY A 427 6.13 -18.13 4.53
CA GLY A 427 5.04 -17.79 3.61
C GLY A 427 4.56 -16.33 3.72
N PRO A 428 4.22 -15.82 4.92
CA PRO A 428 3.83 -14.43 5.11
C PRO A 428 4.93 -13.43 4.71
N TYR A 429 6.20 -13.77 4.99
CA TYR A 429 7.33 -12.95 4.56
C TYR A 429 7.46 -12.91 3.03
N LEU A 430 7.30 -14.05 2.35
CA LEU A 430 7.37 -14.10 0.88
C LEU A 430 6.29 -13.22 0.24
N LEU A 431 5.07 -13.21 0.79
CA LEU A 431 4.02 -12.31 0.34
C LEU A 431 4.43 -10.84 0.50
N THR A 432 4.89 -10.48 1.70
CA THR A 432 5.32 -9.11 1.99
C THR A 432 6.50 -8.68 1.12
N SER A 433 7.46 -9.59 0.89
CA SER A 433 8.62 -9.36 0.03
C SER A 433 8.22 -9.19 -1.44
N PHE A 434 7.27 -10.00 -1.94
CA PHE A 434 6.76 -9.87 -3.30
C PHE A 434 6.08 -8.51 -3.52
N VAL A 435 5.20 -8.10 -2.60
CA VAL A 435 4.54 -6.79 -2.63
C VAL A 435 5.56 -5.65 -2.50
N GLY A 436 6.56 -5.81 -1.63
CA GLY A 436 7.67 -4.87 -1.48
C GLY A 436 8.48 -4.71 -2.76
N ASN A 437 8.72 -5.81 -3.49
CA ASN A 437 9.45 -5.77 -4.77
C ASN A 437 8.61 -5.16 -5.91
N LEU A 438 7.28 -5.25 -5.91
CA LEU A 438 6.44 -4.49 -6.85
C LEU A 438 6.64 -2.98 -6.70
N ASN A 439 6.92 -2.52 -5.49
CA ASN A 439 7.15 -1.13 -5.14
C ASN A 439 8.63 -0.81 -4.84
N ASN A 440 9.57 -1.58 -5.39
CA ASN A 440 10.99 -1.41 -5.12
C ASN A 440 11.59 -0.23 -5.90
N PHE A 441 11.40 0.96 -5.34
CA PHE A 441 11.93 2.20 -5.91
C PHE A 441 13.45 2.27 -5.86
N ASN A 442 14.04 1.98 -4.68
CA ASN A 442 15.44 2.29 -4.40
C ASN A 442 16.41 1.54 -5.31
N VAL A 443 16.22 0.22 -5.48
CA VAL A 443 17.14 -0.60 -6.28
C VAL A 443 17.14 -0.13 -7.72
N ILE A 444 15.97 0.04 -8.31
CA ILE A 444 15.86 0.43 -9.73
C ILE A 444 16.36 1.87 -9.94
N TYR A 445 15.86 2.82 -9.16
CA TYR A 445 16.20 4.23 -9.33
C TYR A 445 17.70 4.49 -9.15
N LEU A 446 18.31 3.99 -8.06
CA LEU A 446 19.72 4.26 -7.76
C LEU A 446 20.68 3.58 -8.74
N LEU A 447 20.30 2.43 -9.32
CA LEU A 447 21.11 1.75 -10.31
C LEU A 447 21.00 2.37 -11.71
N THR A 448 19.82 2.94 -12.06
CA THR A 448 19.55 3.35 -13.45
C THR A 448 19.47 4.87 -13.64
N GLN A 449 19.47 5.70 -12.58
CA GLN A 449 19.29 7.16 -12.67
C GLN A 449 20.27 7.86 -13.62
N ASN A 450 21.49 7.36 -13.72
CA ASN A 450 22.53 7.93 -14.60
C ASN A 450 22.61 7.22 -15.97
N ASN A 451 21.91 6.10 -16.15
CA ASN A 451 21.95 5.24 -17.33
C ASN A 451 20.53 4.94 -17.80
N GLN A 452 19.74 5.99 -18.05
CA GLN A 452 18.36 5.84 -18.47
C GLN A 452 18.28 5.35 -19.92
N LEU A 453 17.89 4.10 -20.09
CA LEU A 453 17.70 3.49 -21.41
C LEU A 453 16.23 3.68 -21.83
N ILE A 454 15.99 4.72 -22.66
CA ILE A 454 14.65 5.06 -23.13
C ILE A 454 14.11 3.94 -24.02
N ASN A 455 12.87 3.54 -23.78
CA ASN A 455 12.16 2.58 -24.60
C ASN A 455 11.78 3.24 -25.94
N THR A 456 12.41 2.82 -27.00
CA THR A 456 12.21 3.40 -28.37
C THR A 456 10.86 3.06 -28.97
N GLU A 457 10.19 2.02 -28.48
CA GLU A 457 8.86 1.61 -28.96
C GLU A 457 7.76 2.48 -28.36
N ILE A 458 7.91 2.87 -27.10
CA ILE A 458 6.94 3.72 -26.37
C ILE A 458 7.33 5.21 -26.51
N GLY A 459 8.59 5.55 -26.27
CA GLY A 459 9.07 6.92 -26.21
C GLY A 459 8.65 7.63 -24.93
N THR A 460 7.75 8.61 -25.07
CA THR A 460 7.18 9.36 -23.93
C THR A 460 5.73 8.98 -23.71
N ALA A 461 5.35 8.74 -22.46
CA ALA A 461 3.97 8.51 -22.05
C ALA A 461 3.71 9.22 -20.72
N GLY A 462 2.57 9.90 -20.62
CA GLY A 462 2.23 10.70 -19.43
C GLY A 462 3.14 11.91 -19.21
N GLY A 463 3.78 12.44 -20.27
CA GLY A 463 4.68 13.60 -20.20
C GLY A 463 6.12 13.26 -19.80
N VAL A 464 6.47 11.99 -19.61
CA VAL A 464 7.82 11.55 -19.22
C VAL A 464 8.33 10.42 -20.10
N SER A 465 9.66 10.35 -20.26
CA SER A 465 10.30 9.27 -20.99
C SER A 465 10.16 7.94 -20.25
N VAL A 466 9.69 6.92 -20.94
CA VAL A 466 9.59 5.56 -20.43
C VAL A 466 10.91 4.82 -20.68
N CYS A 467 11.49 4.23 -19.65
CA CYS A 467 12.71 3.43 -19.78
C CYS A 467 12.39 1.94 -19.73
N TYR A 468 13.21 1.12 -20.41
CA TYR A 468 13.07 -0.36 -20.39
C TYR A 468 13.19 -0.97 -19.00
N THR A 469 13.83 -0.28 -18.07
CA THR A 469 14.06 -0.73 -16.69
C THR A 469 13.06 -0.16 -15.70
N ASP A 470 12.16 0.72 -16.14
CA ASP A 470 11.18 1.35 -15.23
C ASP A 470 10.22 0.32 -14.64
N LEU A 471 10.02 0.42 -13.33
CA LEU A 471 8.87 -0.17 -12.65
C LEU A 471 7.74 0.86 -12.60
N LEU A 472 6.53 0.41 -12.28
CA LEU A 472 5.39 1.31 -12.12
C LEU A 472 5.67 2.44 -11.12
N ILE A 473 6.37 2.15 -10.03
CA ILE A 473 6.72 3.14 -9.00
C ILE A 473 7.77 4.15 -9.49
N THR A 474 8.78 3.74 -10.27
CA THR A 474 9.79 4.66 -10.81
C THR A 474 9.23 5.54 -11.92
N TRP A 475 8.33 5.00 -12.73
CA TRP A 475 7.62 5.75 -13.75
C TRP A 475 6.68 6.80 -13.13
N LEU A 476 5.91 6.40 -12.10
CA LEU A 476 5.09 7.31 -11.31
C LEU A 476 5.93 8.45 -10.69
N TYR A 477 7.09 8.12 -10.12
CA TYR A 477 7.99 9.11 -9.54
C TYR A 477 8.48 10.13 -10.59
N LYS A 478 8.85 9.67 -11.78
CA LYS A 478 9.25 10.58 -12.89
C LYS A 478 8.13 11.56 -13.24
N MET A 479 6.87 11.13 -13.24
CA MET A 479 5.72 11.99 -13.50
C MET A 479 5.51 13.08 -12.46
N THR A 480 5.96 12.86 -11.21
CA THR A 480 5.81 13.84 -10.14
C THR A 480 6.97 14.83 -10.02
N LEU A 481 8.12 14.53 -10.62
CA LEU A 481 9.33 15.35 -10.51
C LEU A 481 9.69 16.16 -11.75
N ASN A 482 9.06 15.93 -12.88
CA ASN A 482 9.37 16.65 -14.11
C ASN A 482 8.78 18.06 -14.04
N SER A 483 9.55 18.99 -13.52
CA SER A 483 9.14 20.35 -13.13
C SER A 483 8.51 21.21 -14.22
N ALA A 484 8.73 20.90 -15.50
CA ALA A 484 8.19 21.70 -16.62
C ALA A 484 6.78 21.27 -17.06
N GLU A 485 6.43 19.99 -16.91
CA GLU A 485 5.16 19.41 -17.38
C GLU A 485 4.59 18.37 -16.40
N THR A 486 4.77 18.60 -15.10
CA THR A 486 4.30 17.63 -14.08
C THR A 486 2.78 17.48 -14.14
N LYS A 487 2.32 16.27 -14.42
CA LYS A 487 0.90 15.90 -14.46
C LYS A 487 0.53 15.11 -13.20
N TYR A 488 0.31 15.82 -12.10
CA TYR A 488 -0.04 15.18 -10.80
C TYR A 488 -1.28 14.31 -10.89
N TYR A 489 -2.29 14.74 -11.68
CA TYR A 489 -3.50 13.93 -11.92
C TYR A 489 -3.17 12.58 -12.53
N MET A 490 -2.23 12.52 -13.49
CA MET A 490 -1.85 11.28 -14.15
C MET A 490 -1.09 10.33 -13.22
N ALA A 491 -0.15 10.88 -12.43
CA ALA A 491 0.53 10.10 -11.39
C ALA A 491 -0.48 9.50 -10.39
N SER A 492 -1.52 10.25 -10.04
CA SER A 492 -2.59 9.79 -9.14
C SER A 492 -3.44 8.69 -9.78
N VAL A 493 -3.79 8.79 -11.05
CA VAL A 493 -4.51 7.73 -11.80
C VAL A 493 -3.70 6.43 -11.82
N ILE A 494 -2.41 6.51 -12.16
CA ILE A 494 -1.53 5.35 -12.17
C ILE A 494 -1.35 4.78 -10.76
N GLY A 495 -1.22 5.65 -9.74
CA GLY A 495 -1.15 5.23 -8.35
C GLY A 495 -2.37 4.41 -7.90
N ILE A 496 -3.58 4.81 -8.30
CA ILE A 496 -4.82 4.05 -8.05
C ILE A 496 -4.77 2.68 -8.75
N LEU A 497 -4.33 2.62 -10.00
CA LEU A 497 -4.24 1.36 -10.74
C LEU A 497 -3.19 0.42 -10.12
N VAL A 498 -2.03 0.94 -9.76
CA VAL A 498 -0.99 0.18 -9.05
C VAL A 498 -1.56 -0.39 -7.76
N PHE A 499 -2.28 0.42 -6.97
CA PHE A 499 -2.93 -0.04 -5.75
C PHE A 499 -3.92 -1.19 -6.02
N VAL A 500 -4.80 -1.04 -7.03
CA VAL A 500 -5.78 -2.08 -7.38
C VAL A 500 -5.10 -3.38 -7.81
N VAL A 501 -4.07 -3.29 -8.66
CA VAL A 501 -3.32 -4.47 -9.13
C VAL A 501 -2.60 -5.15 -7.97
N VAL A 502 -1.88 -4.39 -7.14
CA VAL A 502 -1.13 -4.92 -5.99
C VAL A 502 -2.09 -5.52 -4.96
N ALA A 503 -3.21 -4.88 -4.67
CA ALA A 503 -4.23 -5.39 -3.75
C ALA A 503 -4.84 -6.71 -4.27
N ALA A 504 -5.20 -6.77 -5.55
CA ALA A 504 -5.73 -7.99 -6.17
C ALA A 504 -4.72 -9.15 -6.10
N LEU A 505 -3.46 -8.89 -6.46
CA LEU A 505 -2.38 -9.89 -6.39
C LEU A 505 -2.12 -10.33 -4.95
N SER A 506 -2.08 -9.40 -4.01
CA SER A 506 -1.87 -9.70 -2.59
C SER A 506 -2.99 -10.59 -2.03
N LEU A 507 -4.24 -10.32 -2.38
CA LEU A 507 -5.39 -11.14 -1.98
C LEU A 507 -5.30 -12.56 -2.58
N VAL A 508 -4.90 -12.68 -3.85
CA VAL A 508 -4.72 -13.98 -4.50
C VAL A 508 -3.62 -14.77 -3.78
N VAL A 509 -2.45 -14.16 -3.58
CA VAL A 509 -1.31 -14.82 -2.94
C VAL A 509 -1.63 -15.18 -1.49
N TYR A 510 -2.29 -14.28 -0.74
CA TYR A 510 -2.72 -14.54 0.63
C TYR A 510 -3.60 -15.79 0.74
N ASN A 511 -4.55 -15.96 -0.18
CA ASN A 511 -5.44 -17.12 -0.20
C ASN A 511 -4.74 -18.43 -0.64
N VAL A 512 -3.61 -18.34 -1.34
CA VAL A 512 -2.84 -19.50 -1.81
C VAL A 512 -1.86 -20.02 -0.76
N ILE A 513 -1.38 -19.15 0.15
CA ILE A 513 -0.39 -19.51 1.16
C ILE A 513 -1.05 -20.36 2.27
N PRO A 514 -0.58 -21.60 2.50
CA PRO A 514 -1.18 -22.49 3.52
C PRO A 514 -1.10 -21.94 4.95
N SER A 515 -0.02 -21.22 5.29
CA SER A 515 0.19 -20.65 6.62
C SER A 515 -0.83 -19.60 7.05
N THR A 516 -1.52 -18.97 6.11
CA THR A 516 -2.57 -17.99 6.40
C THR A 516 -3.97 -18.63 6.50
N ARG A 517 -4.11 -19.84 5.96
CA ARG A 517 -5.39 -20.54 5.88
C ARG A 517 -5.62 -21.53 7.01
N ASN A 518 -4.56 -22.15 7.53
CA ASN A 518 -4.61 -23.25 8.49
C ASN A 518 -3.79 -22.91 9.75
N GLU A 519 -4.06 -21.78 10.40
CA GLU A 519 -3.40 -21.42 11.66
C GLU A 519 -3.65 -22.46 12.77
N GLU A 520 -4.75 -23.20 12.69
CA GLU A 520 -5.15 -24.21 13.69
C GLU A 520 -4.44 -25.56 13.54
N ASP A 521 -3.92 -25.91 12.36
CA ASP A 521 -3.30 -27.22 12.11
C ASP A 521 -1.88 -27.36 12.73
N TYR A 522 -1.34 -26.30 13.34
CA TYR A 522 0.03 -26.26 13.89
C TYR A 522 0.11 -25.77 15.34
N ARG A 523 -1.03 -25.79 16.06
CA ARG A 523 -1.07 -25.57 17.52
C ARG A 523 -0.92 -26.86 18.31
#